data_85dfc55234561ce92433234a50b25adb
#
_entry.id   85dfc55234561ce92433234a50b25adb
#
_cell.length_a   1.000
_cell.length_b   1.000
_cell.length_c   1.000
_cell.angle_alpha   90.00
_cell.angle_beta   90.00
_cell.angle_gamma   90.00
#
_symmetry.space_group_name_H-M   'P 1'
#
loop_
_entity.id
_entity.type
_entity.pdbx_description
1 polymer ?
#
loop_
_entity_poly.entity_id
_entity_poly.type
_entity_poly.pdbx_seq_one_letter_code
_entity_poly.pdbx_strand_id
1 'polypeptide(L)'
;NEMTLKNNRHAQVEDKKQGEALIIKDESKSRRKMYLESYGCQMNFSDSEIVASILAKQGFSTTKDMTEADLVFVNTCSIREKAEQTVRKRLEFYNSIKRKKNPKMLVGVLGCMAERLKEKFLEEKLVNIVVGPDSYRDLPKLILEAEEGKKSINVLLSLEETYADINPIRMGKNKVTAFVSITRGCDNMCSFCVVPFTRGRERSRNPESIIAECKNLFNNGYREITLLGQNVDSYLWYGGGPKKNFKNASKEVKENSLTFSNLLDKVAQIDKKLRIRFSTSNPQDMGPDVIDTIAKHQNICKYIHLPVQSGSSRILKLMKRGYNREKYINLIKEIKQRISDCAISMDIISGFCSETEEDHQETLSLMNYVKYDFGY
;
A
#
# COMPACT_ATOMS: atom_id res chain seq x y z
N ASN A 1 12.21 35.65 1.90
CA ASN A 1 13.08 34.53 1.51
C ASN A 1 12.21 33.41 0.95
N GLU A 2 12.07 33.40 -0.36
CA GLU A 2 11.40 32.35 -1.09
C GLU A 2 12.17 31.05 -0.90
N MET A 3 11.54 30.09 -0.19
CA MET A 3 11.98 28.71 -0.24
C MET A 3 11.71 28.15 -1.63
N THR A 4 12.71 28.15 -2.47
CA THR A 4 12.67 27.44 -3.75
C THR A 4 12.60 25.94 -3.45
N LEU A 5 11.40 25.39 -3.54
CA LEU A 5 11.16 23.94 -3.50
C LEU A 5 11.93 23.31 -4.68
N LYS A 6 13.11 22.80 -4.42
CA LYS A 6 13.82 21.94 -5.37
C LYS A 6 12.94 20.74 -5.64
N ASN A 7 12.47 20.61 -6.85
CA ASN A 7 11.66 19.53 -7.39
C ASN A 7 12.16 18.16 -6.90
N ASN A 8 11.44 17.56 -6.01
CA ASN A 8 11.73 16.23 -5.49
C ASN A 8 11.31 15.19 -6.54
N ARG A 9 12.26 14.73 -7.36
CA ARG A 9 12.02 13.84 -8.50
C ARG A 9 11.31 12.53 -8.13
N HIS A 10 11.35 12.10 -6.86
CA HIS A 10 10.71 10.85 -6.42
C HIS A 10 9.18 10.98 -6.27
N ALA A 11 8.67 12.06 -5.66
CA ALA A 11 7.23 12.29 -5.54
C ALA A 11 6.56 12.52 -6.92
N GLN A 12 7.25 13.24 -7.82
CA GLN A 12 6.76 13.47 -9.19
C GLN A 12 6.69 12.19 -10.05
N VAL A 13 7.52 11.18 -9.75
CA VAL A 13 7.54 9.92 -10.49
C VAL A 13 6.31 9.07 -10.15
N GLU A 14 5.82 9.09 -8.91
CA GLU A 14 4.63 8.33 -8.52
C GLU A 14 3.33 8.95 -9.07
N ASP A 15 3.20 10.27 -9.04
CA ASP A 15 2.03 10.95 -9.60
C ASP A 15 1.94 10.82 -11.13
N LYS A 16 3.07 10.84 -11.82
CA LYS A 16 3.12 10.66 -13.28
C LYS A 16 2.82 9.23 -13.76
N LYS A 17 2.91 8.22 -12.87
CA LYS A 17 2.62 6.82 -13.20
C LYS A 17 1.17 6.42 -12.92
N GLN A 18 0.39 7.26 -12.26
CA GLN A 18 -1.02 6.96 -12.01
C GLN A 18 -1.80 6.91 -13.33
N GLY A 19 -2.50 5.79 -13.53
CA GLY A 19 -3.31 5.58 -14.74
C GLY A 19 -2.52 5.16 -15.97
N GLU A 20 -1.21 4.88 -15.88
CA GLU A 20 -0.48 4.19 -16.95
C GLU A 20 -0.85 2.71 -16.99
N ALA A 21 -0.96 2.15 -18.21
CA ALA A 21 -1.13 0.72 -18.40
C ALA A 21 0.09 -0.05 -17.88
N LEU A 22 -0.16 -1.00 -17.02
CA LEU A 22 0.86 -1.88 -16.45
C LEU A 22 1.16 -3.03 -17.42
N ILE A 23 2.43 -3.27 -17.73
CA ILE A 23 2.84 -4.24 -18.75
C ILE A 23 3.70 -5.34 -18.14
N ILE A 24 3.30 -6.58 -18.39
CA ILE A 24 4.12 -7.78 -18.20
C ILE A 24 4.93 -7.97 -19.48
N LYS A 25 6.24 -8.10 -19.35
CA LYS A 25 7.09 -8.57 -20.44
C LYS A 25 7.02 -10.11 -20.43
N ASP A 26 6.01 -10.67 -21.01
CA ASP A 26 5.94 -12.09 -21.30
C ASP A 26 5.58 -12.28 -22.76
N GLU A 27 6.42 -13.05 -23.47
CA GLU A 27 6.27 -13.37 -24.89
C GLU A 27 5.45 -14.64 -25.12
N SER A 28 4.81 -15.17 -24.07
CA SER A 28 3.95 -16.34 -24.24
C SER A 28 2.78 -16.00 -25.17
N LYS A 29 2.41 -16.93 -26.05
CA LYS A 29 1.28 -16.84 -26.99
C LYS A 29 -0.06 -16.85 -26.23
N SER A 30 -0.24 -15.88 -25.34
CA SER A 30 -1.49 -15.70 -24.62
C SER A 30 -2.58 -15.26 -25.60
N ARG A 31 -3.73 -15.96 -25.55
CA ARG A 31 -4.89 -15.67 -26.41
C ARG A 31 -5.72 -14.49 -25.91
N ARG A 32 -5.60 -14.13 -24.61
CA ARG A 32 -6.44 -13.12 -23.96
C ARG A 32 -5.59 -11.95 -23.46
N LYS A 33 -6.08 -10.74 -23.69
CA LYS A 33 -5.37 -9.51 -23.34
C LYS A 33 -6.05 -8.77 -22.19
N MET A 34 -5.27 -8.38 -21.21
CA MET A 34 -5.70 -7.57 -20.07
C MET A 34 -5.06 -6.18 -20.13
N TYR A 35 -5.88 -5.15 -19.97
CA TYR A 35 -5.44 -3.78 -19.75
C TYR A 35 -5.63 -3.46 -18.26
N LEU A 36 -4.56 -3.16 -17.56
CA LEU A 36 -4.57 -2.93 -16.10
C LEU A 36 -4.00 -1.55 -15.78
N GLU A 37 -4.80 -0.72 -15.13
CA GLU A 37 -4.38 0.57 -14.56
C GLU A 37 -4.37 0.51 -13.05
N SER A 38 -3.40 1.17 -12.41
CA SER A 38 -3.32 1.32 -10.96
C SER A 38 -3.32 2.80 -10.58
N TYR A 39 -4.18 3.15 -9.63
CA TYR A 39 -4.31 4.48 -9.06
C TYR A 39 -4.11 4.41 -7.54
N GLY A 40 -3.50 5.44 -6.98
CA GLY A 40 -3.37 5.59 -5.53
C GLY A 40 -1.98 5.24 -5.01
N CYS A 41 -1.92 4.46 -3.92
CA CYS A 41 -0.68 4.22 -3.20
C CYS A 41 0.14 3.03 -3.73
N GLN A 42 1.36 2.89 -3.22
CA GLN A 42 2.28 1.79 -3.55
C GLN A 42 1.68 0.40 -3.27
N MET A 43 0.80 0.29 -2.26
CA MET A 43 0.07 -0.95 -2.00
C MET A 43 -0.86 -1.35 -3.14
N ASN A 44 -1.55 -0.38 -3.78
CA ASN A 44 -2.39 -0.69 -4.94
C ASN A 44 -1.56 -1.16 -6.14
N PHE A 45 -0.36 -0.59 -6.31
CA PHE A 45 0.57 -1.06 -7.33
C PHE A 45 1.02 -2.50 -7.05
N SER A 46 1.42 -2.80 -5.82
CA SER A 46 1.77 -4.16 -5.39
C SER A 46 0.60 -5.13 -5.55
N ASP A 47 -0.62 -4.72 -5.21
CA ASP A 47 -1.83 -5.50 -5.44
C ASP A 47 -2.07 -5.77 -6.94
N SER A 48 -1.78 -4.80 -7.81
CA SER A 48 -1.89 -4.99 -9.26
C SER A 48 -0.89 -6.03 -9.79
N GLU A 49 0.31 -6.11 -9.23
CA GLU A 49 1.29 -7.15 -9.55
C GLU A 49 0.80 -8.56 -9.14
N ILE A 50 0.08 -8.66 -8.00
CA ILE A 50 -0.57 -9.90 -7.55
C ILE A 50 -1.70 -10.29 -8.51
N VAL A 51 -2.58 -9.36 -8.86
CA VAL A 51 -3.67 -9.57 -9.83
C VAL A 51 -3.12 -10.05 -11.17
N ALA A 52 -2.09 -9.41 -11.66
CA ALA A 52 -1.42 -9.80 -12.90
C ALA A 52 -0.87 -11.23 -12.83
N SER A 53 -0.29 -11.63 -11.68
CA SER A 53 0.21 -12.99 -11.48
C SER A 53 -0.90 -14.04 -11.46
N ILE A 54 -2.03 -13.73 -10.83
CA ILE A 54 -3.20 -14.61 -10.79
C ILE A 54 -3.73 -14.84 -12.21
N LEU A 55 -3.90 -13.74 -12.97
CA LEU A 55 -4.50 -13.80 -14.31
C LEU A 55 -3.54 -14.33 -15.39
N ALA A 56 -2.24 -14.14 -15.23
CA ALA A 56 -1.24 -14.77 -16.12
C ALA A 56 -1.35 -16.30 -16.08
N LYS A 57 -1.58 -16.90 -14.91
CA LYS A 57 -1.84 -18.34 -14.76
C LYS A 57 -3.12 -18.80 -15.46
N GLN A 58 -4.03 -17.87 -15.76
CA GLN A 58 -5.27 -18.11 -16.52
C GLN A 58 -5.13 -17.79 -18.02
N GLY A 59 -3.91 -17.57 -18.50
CA GLY A 59 -3.65 -17.32 -19.91
C GLY A 59 -3.92 -15.87 -20.35
N PHE A 60 -3.91 -14.90 -19.45
CA PHE A 60 -3.94 -13.48 -19.80
C PHE A 60 -2.52 -12.92 -19.94
N SER A 61 -2.32 -12.11 -20.97
CA SER A 61 -1.17 -11.21 -21.08
C SER A 61 -1.62 -9.76 -20.94
N THR A 62 -0.70 -8.85 -20.64
CA THR A 62 -1.04 -7.43 -20.57
C THR A 62 -0.87 -6.74 -21.93
N THR A 63 -1.70 -5.73 -22.20
CA THR A 63 -1.59 -4.86 -23.37
C THR A 63 -1.54 -3.38 -22.98
N LYS A 64 -0.93 -2.57 -23.83
CA LYS A 64 -1.00 -1.09 -23.75
C LYS A 64 -2.18 -0.53 -24.52
N ASP A 65 -2.69 -1.27 -25.46
CA ASP A 65 -3.83 -0.86 -26.28
C ASP A 65 -5.12 -1.40 -25.64
N MET A 66 -5.88 -0.49 -25.04
CA MET A 66 -7.16 -0.80 -24.43
C MET A 66 -8.21 -1.29 -25.44
N THR A 67 -8.04 -0.98 -26.73
CA THR A 67 -8.98 -1.40 -27.77
C THR A 67 -8.85 -2.87 -28.13
N GLU A 68 -7.70 -3.47 -27.81
CA GLU A 68 -7.43 -4.91 -28.00
C GLU A 68 -7.67 -5.73 -26.73
N ALA A 69 -8.05 -5.08 -25.63
CA ALA A 69 -8.21 -5.76 -24.36
C ALA A 69 -9.53 -6.53 -24.31
N ASP A 70 -9.47 -7.81 -23.90
CA ASP A 70 -10.65 -8.59 -23.53
C ASP A 70 -11.15 -8.22 -22.13
N LEU A 71 -10.24 -7.72 -21.29
CA LEU A 71 -10.48 -7.38 -19.89
C LEU A 71 -9.76 -6.07 -19.54
N VAL A 72 -10.49 -5.13 -18.97
CA VAL A 72 -9.96 -3.87 -18.43
C VAL A 72 -10.17 -3.84 -16.93
N PHE A 73 -9.10 -3.69 -16.17
CA PHE A 73 -9.16 -3.48 -14.72
C PHE A 73 -8.59 -2.13 -14.30
N VAL A 74 -9.31 -1.49 -13.38
CA VAL A 74 -8.88 -0.27 -12.72
C VAL A 74 -8.73 -0.56 -11.23
N ASN A 75 -7.49 -0.65 -10.76
CA ASN A 75 -7.19 -0.81 -9.34
C ASN A 75 -7.13 0.56 -8.67
N THR A 76 -7.93 0.77 -7.63
CA THR A 76 -8.27 2.11 -7.16
C THR A 76 -8.10 2.28 -5.66
N CYS A 77 -7.67 3.49 -5.27
CA CYS A 77 -7.63 3.92 -3.88
C CYS A 77 -8.93 4.66 -3.51
N SER A 78 -9.30 4.63 -2.23
CA SER A 78 -10.55 5.21 -1.72
C SER A 78 -10.35 6.47 -0.87
N ILE A 79 -9.19 7.12 -0.93
CA ILE A 79 -8.80 8.14 0.06
C ILE A 79 -9.41 9.51 -0.25
N ARG A 80 -9.69 9.83 -1.53
CA ARG A 80 -10.11 11.18 -1.94
C ARG A 80 -11.32 11.13 -2.88
N GLU A 81 -12.29 12.02 -2.68
CA GLU A 81 -13.47 12.16 -3.54
C GLU A 81 -13.09 12.48 -5.01
N LYS A 82 -12.08 13.31 -5.22
CA LYS A 82 -11.56 13.61 -6.55
C LYS A 82 -11.04 12.35 -7.28
N ALA A 83 -10.50 11.39 -6.53
CA ALA A 83 -10.07 10.11 -7.11
C ALA A 83 -11.27 9.29 -7.60
N GLU A 84 -12.38 9.30 -6.86
CA GLU A 84 -13.61 8.62 -7.29
C GLU A 84 -14.17 9.22 -8.60
N GLN A 85 -14.24 10.54 -8.69
CA GLN A 85 -14.69 11.23 -9.91
C GLN A 85 -13.79 10.89 -11.12
N THR A 86 -12.48 10.85 -10.91
CA THR A 86 -11.51 10.47 -11.95
C THR A 86 -11.75 9.04 -12.43
N VAL A 87 -11.96 8.12 -11.50
CA VAL A 87 -12.25 6.70 -11.81
C VAL A 87 -13.57 6.58 -12.58
N ARG A 88 -14.65 7.28 -12.17
CA ARG A 88 -15.94 7.25 -12.87
C ARG A 88 -15.81 7.70 -14.33
N LYS A 89 -15.14 8.83 -14.59
CA LYS A 89 -14.86 9.30 -15.95
C LYS A 89 -14.07 8.28 -16.76
N ARG A 90 -13.13 7.60 -16.12
CA ARG A 90 -12.33 6.56 -16.75
C ARG A 90 -13.19 5.35 -17.14
N LEU A 91 -14.07 4.91 -16.25
CA LEU A 91 -15.02 3.81 -16.52
C LEU A 91 -16.00 4.14 -17.63
N GLU A 92 -16.53 5.37 -17.68
CA GLU A 92 -17.38 5.86 -18.77
C GLU A 92 -16.63 5.80 -20.11
N PHE A 93 -15.37 6.20 -20.12
CA PHE A 93 -14.51 6.14 -21.29
C PHE A 93 -14.32 4.68 -21.77
N TYR A 94 -14.03 3.73 -20.89
CA TYR A 94 -13.92 2.31 -21.25
C TYR A 94 -15.23 1.73 -21.77
N ASN A 95 -16.35 2.10 -21.17
CA ASN A 95 -17.67 1.70 -21.68
C ASN A 95 -17.96 2.27 -23.06
N SER A 96 -17.45 3.46 -23.38
CA SER A 96 -17.52 4.01 -24.73
C SER A 96 -16.73 3.17 -25.75
N ILE A 97 -15.51 2.74 -25.38
CA ILE A 97 -14.70 1.84 -26.22
C ILE A 97 -15.38 0.49 -26.37
N LYS A 98 -15.88 -0.08 -25.29
CA LYS A 98 -16.63 -1.34 -25.29
C LYS A 98 -17.77 -1.31 -26.30
N ARG A 99 -18.61 -0.28 -26.25
CA ARG A 99 -19.75 -0.14 -27.18
C ARG A 99 -19.35 0.02 -28.63
N LYS A 100 -18.26 0.73 -28.92
CA LYS A 100 -17.88 1.10 -30.29
C LYS A 100 -16.95 0.11 -30.96
N LYS A 101 -16.05 -0.55 -30.19
CA LYS A 101 -14.95 -1.33 -30.75
C LYS A 101 -14.90 -2.79 -30.28
N ASN A 102 -15.22 -3.07 -29.02
CA ASN A 102 -15.14 -4.43 -28.46
C ASN A 102 -16.30 -4.71 -27.50
N PRO A 103 -17.51 -5.07 -28.00
CA PRO A 103 -18.68 -5.33 -27.16
C PRO A 103 -18.51 -6.45 -26.12
N LYS A 104 -17.59 -7.38 -26.35
CA LYS A 104 -17.29 -8.49 -25.44
C LYS A 104 -16.34 -8.12 -24.31
N MET A 105 -15.68 -6.95 -24.38
CA MET A 105 -14.74 -6.50 -23.36
C MET A 105 -15.41 -6.41 -21.99
N LEU A 106 -14.78 -6.99 -21.00
CA LEU A 106 -15.19 -6.85 -19.60
C LEU A 106 -14.46 -5.66 -18.94
N VAL A 107 -15.18 -4.93 -18.11
CA VAL A 107 -14.64 -3.81 -17.34
C VAL A 107 -14.82 -4.10 -15.86
N GLY A 108 -13.76 -3.97 -15.06
CA GLY A 108 -13.81 -4.22 -13.62
C GLY A 108 -13.07 -3.18 -12.79
N VAL A 109 -13.50 -3.04 -11.54
CA VAL A 109 -12.88 -2.20 -10.52
C VAL A 109 -12.33 -3.07 -9.40
N LEU A 110 -11.09 -2.77 -9.00
CA LEU A 110 -10.36 -3.49 -7.96
C LEU A 110 -9.99 -2.57 -6.80
N GLY A 111 -9.67 -3.16 -5.65
CA GLY A 111 -9.02 -2.48 -4.54
C GLY A 111 -9.97 -1.77 -3.57
N CYS A 112 -9.44 -0.77 -2.85
CA CYS A 112 -10.15 -0.14 -1.73
C CYS A 112 -11.45 0.57 -2.13
N MET A 113 -11.52 1.13 -3.35
CA MET A 113 -12.74 1.79 -3.82
C MET A 113 -13.82 0.77 -4.18
N ALA A 114 -13.42 -0.39 -4.73
CA ALA A 114 -14.32 -1.51 -4.97
C ALA A 114 -14.99 -1.97 -3.66
N GLU A 115 -14.20 -2.11 -2.59
CA GLU A 115 -14.73 -2.45 -1.26
C GLU A 115 -15.69 -1.39 -0.72
N ARG A 116 -15.36 -0.11 -0.87
CA ARG A 116 -16.17 0.99 -0.32
C ARG A 116 -17.49 1.20 -1.05
N LEU A 117 -17.50 1.10 -2.37
CA LEU A 117 -18.66 1.41 -3.21
C LEU A 117 -19.50 0.18 -3.59
N LYS A 118 -18.90 -1.02 -3.48
CA LYS A 118 -19.58 -2.33 -3.65
C LYS A 118 -20.51 -2.37 -4.87
N GLU A 119 -21.77 -2.72 -4.64
CA GLU A 119 -22.79 -2.89 -5.68
C GLU A 119 -23.09 -1.60 -6.47
N LYS A 120 -22.79 -0.43 -5.91
CA LYS A 120 -23.10 0.86 -6.55
C LYS A 120 -22.54 0.97 -7.97
N PHE A 121 -21.32 0.47 -8.20
CA PHE A 121 -20.73 0.44 -9.54
C PHE A 121 -21.47 -0.50 -10.51
N LEU A 122 -22.04 -1.60 -10.00
CA LEU A 122 -22.81 -2.54 -10.81
C LEU A 122 -24.22 -1.99 -11.12
N GLU A 123 -24.85 -1.33 -10.15
CA GLU A 123 -26.16 -0.68 -10.31
C GLU A 123 -26.10 0.42 -11.37
N GLU A 124 -25.04 1.22 -11.37
CA GLU A 124 -24.77 2.25 -12.35
C GLU A 124 -24.37 1.70 -13.73
N LYS A 125 -24.25 0.37 -13.88
CA LYS A 125 -23.82 -0.33 -15.11
C LYS A 125 -22.46 0.14 -15.66
N LEU A 126 -21.62 0.66 -14.80
CA LEU A 126 -20.28 1.14 -15.17
C LEU A 126 -19.28 0.00 -15.31
N VAL A 127 -19.48 -1.12 -14.60
CA VAL A 127 -18.58 -2.26 -14.58
C VAL A 127 -19.33 -3.59 -14.64
N ASN A 128 -18.60 -4.66 -15.01
CA ASN A 128 -19.06 -6.04 -14.98
C ASN A 128 -18.59 -6.75 -13.70
N ILE A 129 -17.43 -6.32 -13.15
CA ILE A 129 -16.72 -7.01 -12.07
C ILE A 129 -16.31 -6.00 -10.99
N VAL A 130 -16.56 -6.34 -9.71
CA VAL A 130 -16.13 -5.54 -8.55
C VAL A 130 -15.42 -6.45 -7.56
N VAL A 131 -14.13 -6.17 -7.25
CA VAL A 131 -13.33 -7.04 -6.37
C VAL A 131 -12.58 -6.25 -5.33
N GLY A 132 -12.82 -6.57 -4.07
CA GLY A 132 -12.12 -6.02 -2.93
C GLY A 132 -10.66 -6.50 -2.83
N PRO A 133 -9.83 -5.84 -2.00
CA PRO A 133 -8.38 -6.12 -1.94
C PRO A 133 -8.03 -7.51 -1.40
N ASP A 134 -8.94 -8.19 -0.73
CA ASP A 134 -8.71 -9.52 -0.16
C ASP A 134 -9.33 -10.67 -1.00
N SER A 135 -9.97 -10.34 -2.13
CA SER A 135 -10.72 -11.31 -2.95
C SER A 135 -10.13 -11.55 -4.34
N TYR A 136 -8.87 -11.18 -4.57
CA TYR A 136 -8.25 -11.32 -5.90
C TYR A 136 -8.12 -12.77 -6.38
N ARG A 137 -8.09 -13.75 -5.46
CA ARG A 137 -8.06 -15.17 -5.83
C ARG A 137 -9.31 -15.62 -6.57
N ASP A 138 -10.43 -14.93 -6.36
CA ASP A 138 -11.70 -15.27 -7.00
C ASP A 138 -11.85 -14.64 -8.39
N LEU A 139 -10.90 -13.82 -8.84
CA LEU A 139 -10.92 -13.18 -10.15
C LEU A 139 -11.19 -14.17 -11.32
N PRO A 140 -10.56 -15.35 -11.38
CA PRO A 140 -10.84 -16.31 -12.46
C PRO A 140 -12.32 -16.71 -12.53
N LYS A 141 -12.93 -16.98 -11.37
CA LYS A 141 -14.35 -17.35 -11.27
C LYS A 141 -15.25 -16.17 -11.64
N LEU A 142 -14.97 -14.99 -11.09
CA LEU A 142 -15.76 -13.78 -11.34
C LEU A 142 -15.71 -13.33 -12.81
N ILE A 143 -14.60 -13.57 -13.50
CA ILE A 143 -14.49 -13.30 -14.93
C ILE A 143 -15.42 -14.23 -15.71
N LEU A 144 -15.42 -15.53 -15.41
CA LEU A 144 -16.32 -16.50 -16.08
C LEU A 144 -17.80 -16.14 -15.85
N GLU A 145 -18.17 -15.80 -14.62
CA GLU A 145 -19.53 -15.36 -14.30
C GLU A 145 -19.93 -14.09 -15.08
N ALA A 146 -19.00 -13.14 -15.23
CA ALA A 146 -19.23 -11.91 -15.99
C ALA A 146 -19.35 -12.17 -17.51
N GLU A 147 -18.63 -13.16 -18.05
CA GLU A 147 -18.76 -13.62 -19.44
C GLU A 147 -20.14 -14.22 -19.73
N GLU A 148 -20.74 -14.87 -18.74
CA GLU A 148 -22.11 -15.37 -18.79
C GLU A 148 -23.17 -14.26 -18.62
N GLY A 149 -22.75 -13.01 -18.47
CA GLY A 149 -23.64 -11.85 -18.28
C GLY A 149 -24.14 -11.65 -16.86
N LYS A 150 -23.58 -12.37 -15.88
CA LYS A 150 -23.90 -12.19 -14.46
C LYS A 150 -23.18 -10.97 -13.89
N LYS A 151 -23.76 -10.33 -12.88
CA LYS A 151 -23.07 -9.31 -12.08
C LYS A 151 -22.11 -10.01 -11.12
N SER A 152 -20.83 -9.71 -11.23
CA SER A 152 -19.77 -10.43 -10.50
C SER A 152 -19.13 -9.51 -9.47
N ILE A 153 -19.32 -9.84 -8.20
CA ILE A 153 -18.82 -9.07 -7.07
C ILE A 153 -18.28 -9.99 -5.97
N ASN A 154 -17.10 -9.67 -5.47
CA ASN A 154 -16.60 -10.17 -4.20
C ASN A 154 -15.77 -9.10 -3.48
N VAL A 155 -16.28 -8.63 -2.35
CA VAL A 155 -15.69 -7.59 -1.51
C VAL A 155 -15.56 -8.05 -0.06
N LEU A 156 -15.45 -9.35 0.17
CA LEU A 156 -15.25 -9.91 1.51
C LEU A 156 -13.84 -9.58 2.03
N LEU A 157 -13.80 -9.04 3.25
CA LEU A 157 -12.55 -8.79 3.97
C LEU A 157 -12.10 -10.07 4.67
N SER A 158 -10.92 -10.55 4.32
CA SER A 158 -10.33 -11.74 4.94
C SER A 158 -9.67 -11.43 6.28
N LEU A 159 -9.66 -12.41 7.17
CA LEU A 159 -8.88 -12.37 8.40
C LEU A 159 -7.49 -13.01 8.25
N GLU A 160 -7.21 -13.69 7.13
CA GLU A 160 -6.01 -14.48 6.92
C GLU A 160 -5.23 -14.14 5.64
N GLU A 161 -5.93 -13.65 4.59
CA GLU A 161 -5.33 -13.46 3.28
C GLU A 161 -4.18 -12.44 3.28
N THR A 162 -3.01 -12.87 2.90
CA THR A 162 -1.81 -12.05 2.73
C THR A 162 -1.14 -12.24 1.38
N TYR A 163 -1.65 -13.15 0.53
CA TYR A 163 -1.09 -13.55 -0.76
C TYR A 163 0.36 -14.06 -0.67
N ALA A 164 0.70 -14.70 0.47
CA ALA A 164 2.06 -15.12 0.79
C ALA A 164 2.65 -16.16 -0.18
N ASP A 165 1.79 -16.98 -0.80
CA ASP A 165 2.13 -18.03 -1.77
C ASP A 165 2.18 -17.53 -3.23
N ILE A 166 1.78 -16.29 -3.48
CA ILE A 166 1.83 -15.70 -4.81
C ILE A 166 3.17 -14.98 -5.00
N ASN A 167 3.91 -15.39 -6.02
CA ASN A 167 5.10 -14.66 -6.45
C ASN A 167 4.65 -13.57 -7.45
N PRO A 168 4.71 -12.27 -7.07
CA PRO A 168 4.18 -11.21 -7.91
C PRO A 168 4.97 -11.03 -9.21
N ILE A 169 4.27 -10.91 -10.33
CA ILE A 169 4.88 -10.52 -11.60
C ILE A 169 5.24 -9.04 -11.54
N ARG A 170 6.52 -8.71 -11.70
CA ARG A 170 6.99 -7.34 -11.58
C ARG A 170 6.70 -6.52 -12.83
N MET A 171 5.98 -5.44 -12.64
CA MET A 171 5.54 -4.52 -13.71
C MET A 171 6.34 -3.22 -13.74
N GLY A 172 7.29 -3.05 -12.82
CA GLY A 172 8.18 -1.89 -12.78
C GLY A 172 9.10 -1.80 -13.99
N LYS A 173 9.24 -0.60 -14.59
CA LYS A 173 10.03 -0.39 -15.81
C LYS A 173 11.55 -0.53 -15.59
N ASN A 174 12.06 -0.27 -14.39
CA ASN A 174 13.48 -0.08 -14.12
C ASN A 174 14.24 -1.34 -13.66
N LYS A 175 13.55 -2.41 -13.27
CA LYS A 175 14.15 -3.64 -12.69
C LYS A 175 15.18 -3.38 -11.55
N VAL A 176 15.15 -2.19 -10.94
CA VAL A 176 16.05 -1.81 -9.86
C VAL A 176 15.34 -1.85 -8.52
N THR A 177 14.10 -1.35 -8.48
CA THR A 177 13.31 -1.22 -7.26
C THR A 177 12.08 -2.12 -7.29
N ALA A 178 11.73 -2.72 -6.16
CA ALA A 178 10.51 -3.53 -6.00
C ALA A 178 9.81 -3.24 -4.68
N PHE A 179 8.49 -3.43 -4.67
CA PHE A 179 7.66 -3.36 -3.48
C PHE A 179 7.37 -4.76 -2.95
N VAL A 180 7.49 -4.95 -1.64
CA VAL A 180 7.18 -6.22 -0.96
C VAL A 180 6.19 -5.94 0.17
N SER A 181 4.96 -6.41 0.00
CA SER A 181 3.92 -6.28 1.03
C SER A 181 4.23 -7.21 2.20
N ILE A 182 4.28 -6.66 3.41
CA ILE A 182 4.57 -7.41 4.66
C ILE A 182 3.37 -7.45 5.60
N THR A 183 2.48 -6.45 5.56
CA THR A 183 1.24 -6.41 6.33
C THR A 183 0.06 -5.98 5.47
N ARG A 184 -1.15 -6.40 5.84
CA ARG A 184 -2.41 -5.98 5.24
C ARG A 184 -3.40 -5.61 6.34
N GLY A 185 -4.21 -4.57 6.07
CA GLY A 185 -5.16 -4.03 7.04
C GLY A 185 -4.48 -3.19 8.13
N CYS A 186 -5.28 -2.64 9.03
CA CYS A 186 -4.78 -1.83 10.13
C CYS A 186 -5.79 -1.86 11.29
N ASP A 187 -5.30 -2.08 12.50
CA ASP A 187 -6.12 -2.08 13.71
C ASP A 187 -6.22 -0.70 14.38
N ASN A 188 -5.49 0.30 13.87
CA ASN A 188 -5.60 1.68 14.30
C ASN A 188 -6.89 2.31 13.76
N MET A 189 -7.81 2.64 14.64
CA MET A 189 -9.11 3.24 14.30
C MET A 189 -9.04 4.77 14.29
N CYS A 190 -8.06 5.34 13.56
CA CYS A 190 -7.95 6.79 13.40
C CYS A 190 -9.24 7.35 12.79
N SER A 191 -9.78 8.44 13.35
CA SER A 191 -11.13 8.93 13.02
C SER A 191 -11.31 9.41 11.58
N PHE A 192 -10.22 9.71 10.87
CA PHE A 192 -10.21 10.15 9.46
C PHE A 192 -9.89 9.02 8.48
N CYS A 193 -9.55 7.81 8.95
CA CYS A 193 -8.96 6.77 8.12
C CYS A 193 -9.97 5.71 7.69
N VAL A 194 -10.03 5.45 6.37
CA VAL A 194 -10.90 4.45 5.77
C VAL A 194 -10.29 3.04 5.75
N VAL A 195 -8.99 2.91 5.99
CA VAL A 195 -8.24 1.64 5.83
C VAL A 195 -8.84 0.46 6.60
N PRO A 196 -9.24 0.58 7.89
CA PRO A 196 -9.85 -0.55 8.61
C PRO A 196 -11.12 -1.09 7.94
N PHE A 197 -11.83 -0.24 7.20
CA PHE A 197 -13.09 -0.58 6.53
C PHE A 197 -12.88 -1.11 5.11
N THR A 198 -11.75 -0.80 4.47
CA THR A 198 -11.49 -1.19 3.09
C THR A 198 -10.42 -2.27 2.94
N ARG A 199 -9.58 -2.48 3.97
CA ARG A 199 -8.53 -3.50 4.00
C ARG A 199 -8.61 -4.41 5.22
N GLY A 200 -9.61 -4.20 6.07
CA GLY A 200 -9.89 -5.05 7.22
C GLY A 200 -8.86 -4.98 8.34
N ARG A 201 -8.88 -6.01 9.15
CA ARG A 201 -8.00 -6.15 10.32
C ARG A 201 -6.55 -6.36 9.93
N GLU A 202 -5.66 -5.88 10.80
CA GLU A 202 -4.22 -6.03 10.62
C GLU A 202 -3.80 -7.50 10.72
N ARG A 203 -3.06 -7.95 9.73
CA ARG A 203 -2.45 -9.26 9.65
C ARG A 203 -1.11 -9.19 8.95
N SER A 204 -0.14 -9.89 9.52
CA SER A 204 1.23 -9.96 9.01
C SER A 204 1.41 -11.15 8.08
N ARG A 205 2.21 -10.96 7.04
CA ARG A 205 2.59 -12.01 6.11
C ARG A 205 3.71 -12.86 6.73
N ASN A 206 3.74 -14.14 6.40
CA ASN A 206 4.78 -15.06 6.84
C ASN A 206 6.19 -14.52 6.52
N PRO A 207 7.11 -14.44 7.51
CA PRO A 207 8.44 -13.87 7.32
C PRO A 207 9.31 -14.67 6.35
N GLU A 208 9.17 -15.98 6.30
CA GLU A 208 9.93 -16.82 5.36
C GLU A 208 9.55 -16.52 3.92
N SER A 209 8.26 -16.30 3.64
CA SER A 209 7.79 -15.92 2.31
C SER A 209 8.30 -14.53 1.90
N ILE A 210 8.39 -13.58 2.84
CA ILE A 210 8.95 -12.24 2.60
C ILE A 210 10.43 -12.34 2.27
N ILE A 211 11.20 -13.08 3.09
CA ILE A 211 12.65 -13.27 2.91
C ILE A 211 12.92 -13.97 1.56
N ALA A 212 12.16 -15.01 1.24
CA ALA A 212 12.29 -15.73 -0.02
C ALA A 212 12.04 -14.82 -1.22
N GLU A 213 11.00 -13.97 -1.17
CA GLU A 213 10.70 -12.99 -2.20
C GLU A 213 11.83 -11.96 -2.35
N CYS A 214 12.34 -11.42 -1.22
CA CYS A 214 13.45 -10.48 -1.22
C CYS A 214 14.74 -11.09 -1.82
N LYS A 215 15.06 -12.33 -1.48
CA LYS A 215 16.20 -13.07 -2.05
C LYS A 215 16.01 -13.27 -3.56
N ASN A 216 14.82 -13.70 -3.97
CA ASN A 216 14.52 -13.89 -5.39
C ASN A 216 14.66 -12.57 -6.18
N LEU A 217 14.15 -11.46 -5.65
CA LEU A 217 14.31 -10.15 -6.27
C LEU A 217 15.79 -9.78 -6.42
N PHE A 218 16.60 -9.94 -5.38
CA PHE A 218 18.02 -9.66 -5.42
C PHE A 218 18.76 -10.50 -6.47
N ASN A 219 18.47 -11.80 -6.51
CA ASN A 219 19.06 -12.72 -7.50
C ASN A 219 18.64 -12.37 -8.95
N ASN A 220 17.45 -11.79 -9.15
CA ASN A 220 16.97 -11.30 -10.44
C ASN A 220 17.42 -9.87 -10.78
N GLY A 221 18.40 -9.32 -10.05
CA GLY A 221 19.04 -8.03 -10.36
C GLY A 221 18.46 -6.81 -9.69
N TYR A 222 17.40 -6.94 -8.88
CA TYR A 222 16.89 -5.82 -8.08
C TYR A 222 17.89 -5.41 -7.01
N ARG A 223 17.98 -4.13 -6.72
CA ARG A 223 18.95 -3.56 -5.77
C ARG A 223 18.32 -2.71 -4.69
N GLU A 224 17.04 -2.42 -4.80
CA GLU A 224 16.28 -1.72 -3.76
C GLU A 224 14.92 -2.41 -3.55
N ILE A 225 14.58 -2.63 -2.29
CA ILE A 225 13.28 -3.17 -1.86
C ILE A 225 12.65 -2.19 -0.90
N THR A 226 11.36 -1.90 -1.11
CA THR A 226 10.56 -1.18 -0.13
C THR A 226 9.55 -2.13 0.51
N LEU A 227 9.65 -2.33 1.81
CA LEU A 227 8.69 -3.09 2.61
C LEU A 227 7.43 -2.24 2.79
N LEU A 228 6.26 -2.77 2.42
CA LEU A 228 5.00 -2.06 2.42
C LEU A 228 3.99 -2.64 3.42
N GLY A 229 3.24 -1.74 4.05
CA GLY A 229 2.08 -2.03 4.87
C GLY A 229 1.26 -0.78 5.09
N GLN A 230 0.13 -0.90 5.78
CA GLN A 230 -0.65 0.26 6.24
C GLN A 230 -0.05 0.85 7.53
N ASN A 231 0.73 0.04 8.23
CA ASN A 231 1.57 0.38 9.38
C ASN A 231 2.64 -0.71 9.50
N VAL A 232 3.83 -0.47 8.96
CA VAL A 232 4.88 -1.50 8.91
C VAL A 232 5.48 -1.79 10.29
N ASP A 233 5.56 -0.78 11.17
CA ASP A 233 6.15 -0.93 12.50
C ASP A 233 5.35 -1.87 13.39
N SER A 234 4.08 -2.05 13.07
CA SER A 234 3.20 -2.95 13.81
C SER A 234 3.28 -4.40 13.37
N TYR A 235 4.12 -4.74 12.37
CA TYR A 235 4.30 -6.11 11.92
C TYR A 235 4.58 -7.05 13.09
N LEU A 236 3.78 -8.13 13.17
CA LEU A 236 3.89 -9.13 14.21
C LEU A 236 3.45 -10.49 13.65
N TRP A 237 4.42 -11.37 13.44
CA TRP A 237 4.16 -12.74 13.02
C TRP A 237 4.18 -13.69 14.20
N TYR A 238 3.10 -14.43 14.38
CA TYR A 238 2.94 -15.39 15.46
C TYR A 238 2.25 -16.70 14.98
N GLY A 239 2.39 -17.00 13.68
CA GLY A 239 1.77 -18.15 13.02
C GLY A 239 0.63 -17.81 12.07
N GLY A 240 0.17 -16.55 12.03
CA GLY A 240 -0.86 -16.06 11.12
C GLY A 240 -2.11 -15.52 11.83
N GLY A 241 -3.07 -15.05 11.02
CA GLY A 241 -4.31 -14.47 11.50
C GLY A 241 -4.22 -13.01 11.96
N PRO A 242 -5.34 -12.45 12.48
CA PRO A 242 -5.42 -11.05 12.89
C PRO A 242 -4.54 -10.75 14.11
N LYS A 243 -3.78 -9.66 14.05
CA LYS A 243 -2.88 -9.22 15.14
C LYS A 243 -3.58 -9.14 16.50
N LYS A 244 -4.83 -8.73 16.55
CA LYS A 244 -5.62 -8.63 17.79
C LYS A 244 -5.68 -9.95 18.58
N ASN A 245 -5.60 -11.10 17.90
CA ASN A 245 -5.69 -12.41 18.52
C ASN A 245 -4.42 -12.78 19.31
N PHE A 246 -3.31 -12.09 19.04
CA PHE A 246 -2.03 -12.31 19.76
C PHE A 246 -2.14 -12.13 21.27
N LYS A 247 -3.06 -11.30 21.74
CA LYS A 247 -3.31 -11.11 23.17
C LYS A 247 -3.58 -12.44 23.89
N ASN A 248 -4.32 -13.33 23.21
CA ASN A 248 -4.75 -14.63 23.72
C ASN A 248 -3.81 -15.78 23.35
N ALA A 249 -2.70 -15.50 22.67
CA ALA A 249 -1.72 -16.52 22.30
C ALA A 249 -1.01 -17.10 23.54
N SER A 250 -0.59 -18.36 23.43
CA SER A 250 0.19 -19.03 24.50
C SER A 250 1.53 -18.31 24.73
N LYS A 251 2.15 -18.58 25.89
CA LYS A 251 3.46 -18.03 26.21
C LYS A 251 4.51 -18.43 25.18
N GLU A 252 4.52 -19.69 24.77
CA GLU A 252 5.43 -20.22 23.75
C GLU A 252 5.28 -19.48 22.40
N VAL A 253 4.04 -19.24 21.95
CA VAL A 253 3.76 -18.49 20.71
C VAL A 253 4.24 -17.05 20.83
N LYS A 254 4.07 -16.42 21.99
CA LYS A 254 4.54 -15.05 22.25
C LYS A 254 6.06 -14.94 22.22
N GLU A 255 6.76 -15.91 22.83
CA GLU A 255 8.23 -15.96 22.86
C GLU A 255 8.84 -16.20 21.46
N ASN A 256 8.16 -16.96 20.61
CA ASN A 256 8.59 -17.26 19.24
C ASN A 256 8.07 -16.29 18.19
N SER A 257 7.37 -15.22 18.59
CA SER A 257 6.83 -14.23 17.66
C SER A 257 7.94 -13.37 17.06
N LEU A 258 7.71 -12.89 15.82
CA LEU A 258 8.63 -12.04 15.07
C LEU A 258 8.04 -10.64 14.90
N THR A 259 8.75 -9.62 15.37
CA THR A 259 8.41 -8.21 15.25
C THR A 259 8.95 -7.62 13.95
N PHE A 260 8.58 -6.36 13.66
CA PHE A 260 9.12 -5.63 12.50
C PHE A 260 10.65 -5.50 12.57
N SER A 261 11.19 -5.19 13.73
CA SER A 261 12.64 -5.07 13.94
C SER A 261 13.36 -6.39 13.59
N ASN A 262 12.83 -7.54 14.02
CA ASN A 262 13.39 -8.85 13.66
C ASN A 262 13.31 -9.14 12.16
N LEU A 263 12.19 -8.81 11.50
CA LEU A 263 12.03 -8.97 10.07
C LEU A 263 13.00 -8.08 9.30
N LEU A 264 13.11 -6.81 9.70
CA LEU A 264 13.99 -5.83 9.06
C LEU A 264 15.45 -6.24 9.15
N ASP A 265 15.89 -6.75 10.34
CA ASP A 265 17.23 -7.29 10.55
C ASP A 265 17.51 -8.49 9.61
N LYS A 266 16.58 -9.45 9.51
CA LYS A 266 16.71 -10.61 8.61
C LYS A 266 16.77 -10.22 7.14
N VAL A 267 15.98 -9.25 6.69
CA VAL A 267 15.99 -8.76 5.31
C VAL A 267 17.31 -8.01 5.03
N ALA A 268 17.82 -7.24 6.00
CA ALA A 268 19.08 -6.52 5.86
C ALA A 268 20.30 -7.46 5.71
N GLN A 269 20.22 -8.65 6.26
CA GLN A 269 21.27 -9.67 6.18
C GLN A 269 21.28 -10.46 4.85
N ILE A 270 20.30 -10.26 3.95
CA ILE A 270 20.27 -10.98 2.67
C ILE A 270 21.51 -10.67 1.83
N ASP A 271 21.81 -9.38 1.64
CA ASP A 271 23.03 -8.91 0.98
C ASP A 271 23.28 -7.44 1.31
N LYS A 272 24.54 -7.04 1.52
CA LYS A 272 24.95 -5.67 1.82
C LYS A 272 24.68 -4.69 0.67
N LYS A 273 24.56 -5.17 -0.58
CA LYS A 273 24.24 -4.39 -1.78
C LYS A 273 22.75 -4.19 -1.99
N LEU A 274 21.90 -4.90 -1.21
CA LEU A 274 20.46 -4.73 -1.25
C LEU A 274 20.07 -3.55 -0.38
N ARG A 275 19.63 -2.45 -0.98
CA ARG A 275 19.09 -1.27 -0.28
C ARG A 275 17.68 -1.57 0.20
N ILE A 276 17.40 -1.27 1.47
CA ILE A 276 16.11 -1.53 2.09
C ILE A 276 15.47 -0.21 2.51
N ARG A 277 14.22 -0.07 2.10
CA ARG A 277 13.29 0.98 2.55
C ARG A 277 12.07 0.34 3.16
N PHE A 278 11.34 1.11 3.91
CA PHE A 278 10.01 0.78 4.38
C PHE A 278 9.12 2.03 4.33
N SER A 279 7.82 1.82 4.28
CA SER A 279 6.86 2.93 4.13
C SER A 279 5.69 2.75 5.06
N THR A 280 5.20 3.87 5.57
CA THR A 280 4.03 3.99 6.44
C THR A 280 4.30 3.54 7.87
N SER A 281 5.19 4.27 8.55
CA SER A 281 5.39 4.15 9.99
C SER A 281 4.30 4.85 10.79
N ASN A 282 4.08 4.38 12.01
CA ASN A 282 3.20 5.05 12.97
C ASN A 282 3.99 5.40 14.23
N PRO A 283 3.98 6.66 14.67
CA PRO A 283 4.70 7.09 15.89
C PRO A 283 4.38 6.27 17.15
N GLN A 284 3.20 5.66 17.21
CA GLN A 284 2.81 4.79 18.32
C GLN A 284 3.56 3.46 18.35
N ASP A 285 3.88 2.91 17.17
CA ASP A 285 4.38 1.54 17.01
C ASP A 285 5.89 1.50 16.73
N MET A 286 6.51 2.64 16.41
CA MET A 286 7.95 2.72 16.22
C MET A 286 8.70 2.65 17.55
N GLY A 287 9.22 1.48 17.87
CA GLY A 287 9.97 1.23 19.10
C GLY A 287 11.48 1.46 18.96
N PRO A 288 12.19 1.52 20.10
CA PRO A 288 13.65 1.65 20.14
C PRO A 288 14.39 0.56 19.36
N ASP A 289 13.85 -0.66 19.36
CA ASP A 289 14.38 -1.82 18.64
C ASP A 289 14.40 -1.64 17.12
N VAL A 290 13.38 -0.98 16.56
CA VAL A 290 13.34 -0.62 15.13
C VAL A 290 14.41 0.43 14.83
N ILE A 291 14.54 1.46 15.67
CA ILE A 291 15.54 2.53 15.53
C ILE A 291 16.96 1.94 15.60
N ASP A 292 17.22 1.05 16.53
CA ASP A 292 18.52 0.38 16.68
C ASP A 292 18.84 -0.51 15.47
N THR A 293 17.85 -1.20 14.91
CA THR A 293 18.02 -2.00 13.70
C THR A 293 18.37 -1.14 12.49
N ILE A 294 17.71 0.02 12.34
CA ILE A 294 18.03 1.00 11.28
C ILE A 294 19.46 1.53 11.47
N ALA A 295 19.86 1.86 12.69
CA ALA A 295 21.20 2.36 12.99
C ALA A 295 22.28 1.32 12.69
N LYS A 296 22.03 0.04 13.05
CA LYS A 296 22.95 -1.10 12.90
C LYS A 296 23.31 -1.40 11.45
N HIS A 297 22.36 -1.35 10.51
CA HIS A 297 22.57 -1.79 9.15
C HIS A 297 22.79 -0.62 8.18
N GLN A 298 23.91 -0.59 7.47
CA GLN A 298 24.24 0.46 6.50
C GLN A 298 23.36 0.42 5.23
N ASN A 299 22.85 -0.76 4.88
CA ASN A 299 22.00 -0.96 3.72
C ASN A 299 20.51 -0.67 3.97
N ILE A 300 20.12 -0.35 5.20
CA ILE A 300 18.81 0.24 5.48
C ILE A 300 18.91 1.76 5.29
N CYS A 301 18.04 2.31 4.47
CA CYS A 301 18.01 3.76 4.22
C CYS A 301 17.71 4.54 5.49
N LYS A 302 18.53 5.56 5.76
CA LYS A 302 18.35 6.48 6.89
C LYS A 302 17.26 7.50 6.55
N TYR A 303 16.05 7.01 6.35
CA TYR A 303 14.87 7.78 5.99
C TYR A 303 13.64 7.15 6.62
N ILE A 304 12.87 7.94 7.34
CA ILE A 304 11.64 7.53 8.02
C ILE A 304 10.51 8.45 7.60
N HIS A 305 9.46 7.87 7.00
CA HIS A 305 8.19 8.56 6.82
C HIS A 305 7.33 8.34 8.07
N LEU A 306 7.14 9.41 8.86
CA LEU A 306 6.53 9.36 10.18
C LEU A 306 5.35 10.34 10.30
N PRO A 307 4.15 10.00 9.78
CA PRO A 307 2.98 10.85 9.77
C PRO A 307 2.53 11.27 11.16
N VAL A 308 2.74 12.54 11.52
CA VAL A 308 2.32 13.09 12.83
C VAL A 308 0.85 13.48 12.85
N GLN A 309 0.31 13.92 11.73
CA GLN A 309 -1.06 14.37 11.45
C GLN A 309 -1.41 15.74 12.06
N SER A 310 -1.00 16.07 13.29
CA SER A 310 -1.16 17.37 13.95
C SER A 310 -0.09 17.57 15.01
N GLY A 311 0.26 18.82 15.29
CA GLY A 311 1.13 19.21 16.41
C GLY A 311 0.38 19.41 17.71
N SER A 312 -0.96 19.47 17.70
CA SER A 312 -1.78 19.66 18.89
C SER A 312 -2.17 18.33 19.54
N SER A 313 -1.87 18.16 20.81
CA SER A 313 -2.28 16.98 21.59
C SER A 313 -3.81 16.83 21.66
N ARG A 314 -4.56 17.94 21.67
CA ARG A 314 -6.02 17.94 21.63
C ARG A 314 -6.54 17.34 20.31
N ILE A 315 -6.00 17.79 19.18
CA ILE A 315 -6.38 17.29 17.87
C ILE A 315 -5.95 15.83 17.68
N LEU A 316 -4.74 15.45 18.08
CA LEU A 316 -4.29 14.05 18.05
C LEU A 316 -5.23 13.13 18.81
N LYS A 317 -5.74 13.55 19.98
CA LYS A 317 -6.75 12.81 20.75
C LYS A 317 -8.07 12.66 19.98
N LEU A 318 -8.56 13.71 19.32
CA LEU A 318 -9.77 13.68 18.48
C LEU A 318 -9.58 12.79 17.25
N MET A 319 -8.38 12.77 16.67
CA MET A 319 -7.96 11.89 15.60
C MET A 319 -7.81 10.43 16.05
N LYS A 320 -7.96 10.13 17.35
CA LYS A 320 -7.71 8.80 17.95
C LYS A 320 -6.29 8.27 17.68
N ARG A 321 -5.30 9.17 17.78
CA ARG A 321 -3.89 8.78 17.74
C ARG A 321 -3.44 8.31 19.13
N GLY A 322 -2.63 7.24 19.18
CA GLY A 322 -2.15 6.63 20.44
C GLY A 322 -0.99 7.36 21.10
N TYR A 323 -0.67 8.56 20.63
CA TYR A 323 0.39 9.43 21.13
C TYR A 323 -0.08 10.88 21.19
N ASN A 324 0.64 11.69 21.98
CA ASN A 324 0.51 13.13 22.06
C ASN A 324 1.76 13.82 21.49
N ARG A 325 1.74 15.16 21.45
CA ARG A 325 2.86 15.98 20.99
C ARG A 325 4.19 15.64 21.67
N GLU A 326 4.16 15.46 22.97
CA GLU A 326 5.35 15.22 23.79
C GLU A 326 6.02 13.86 23.46
N LYS A 327 5.21 12.81 23.36
CA LYS A 327 5.68 11.48 22.94
C LYS A 327 6.29 11.54 21.54
N TYR A 328 5.68 12.29 20.62
CA TYR A 328 6.22 12.44 19.28
C TYR A 328 7.56 13.16 19.28
N ILE A 329 7.68 14.27 20.02
CA ILE A 329 8.95 15.01 20.17
C ILE A 329 10.06 14.10 20.75
N ASN A 330 9.73 13.31 21.76
CA ASN A 330 10.69 12.38 22.36
C ASN A 330 11.14 11.31 21.37
N LEU A 331 10.23 10.76 20.58
CA LEU A 331 10.56 9.82 19.51
C LEU A 331 11.49 10.47 18.46
N ILE A 332 11.21 11.70 18.04
CA ILE A 332 12.09 12.43 17.10
C ILE A 332 13.49 12.64 17.68
N LYS A 333 13.60 12.99 18.98
CA LYS A 333 14.90 13.12 19.66
C LYS A 333 15.66 11.81 19.65
N GLU A 334 14.99 10.72 19.97
CA GLU A 334 15.56 9.38 19.98
C GLU A 334 16.07 8.94 18.60
N ILE A 335 15.26 9.16 17.54
CA ILE A 335 15.66 8.88 16.16
C ILE A 335 16.92 9.68 15.80
N LYS A 336 16.91 11.01 16.02
CA LYS A 336 18.04 11.89 15.67
C LYS A 336 19.31 11.58 16.47
N GLN A 337 19.17 11.09 17.70
CA GLN A 337 20.30 10.72 18.55
C GLN A 337 20.94 9.39 18.10
N ARG A 338 20.14 8.40 17.71
CA ARG A 338 20.63 7.07 17.37
C ARG A 338 20.97 6.90 15.90
N ILE A 339 20.31 7.63 15.02
CA ILE A 339 20.53 7.56 13.56
C ILE A 339 21.02 8.94 13.09
N SER A 340 22.32 9.05 12.88
CA SER A 340 22.90 10.28 12.30
C SER A 340 22.34 10.50 10.90
N ASP A 341 22.05 11.76 10.56
CA ASP A 341 21.60 12.20 9.23
C ASP A 341 20.30 11.51 8.75
N CYS A 342 19.43 11.09 9.69
CA CYS A 342 18.14 10.51 9.35
C CYS A 342 17.21 11.58 8.76
N ALA A 343 16.84 11.39 7.48
CA ALA A 343 15.80 12.19 6.87
C ALA A 343 14.42 11.76 7.39
N ILE A 344 13.59 12.74 7.76
CA ILE A 344 12.26 12.51 8.31
C ILE A 344 11.23 13.25 7.47
N SER A 345 10.20 12.54 7.03
CA SER A 345 9.04 13.15 6.37
C SER A 345 7.76 12.94 7.18
N MET A 346 6.75 13.73 6.89
CA MET A 346 5.50 13.73 7.62
C MET A 346 4.27 13.84 6.71
N ASP A 347 3.10 13.51 7.28
CA ASP A 347 1.80 13.96 6.81
C ASP A 347 1.14 14.80 7.88
N ILE A 348 0.44 15.88 7.47
CA ILE A 348 -0.33 16.78 8.33
C ILE A 348 -1.71 17.00 7.72
N ILE A 349 -2.72 17.03 8.59
CA ILE A 349 -4.08 17.44 8.26
C ILE A 349 -4.30 18.81 8.88
N SER A 350 -4.45 19.82 8.04
CA SER A 350 -4.88 21.16 8.46
C SER A 350 -6.39 21.32 8.27
N GLY A 351 -7.07 21.99 9.18
CA GLY A 351 -8.51 22.15 9.16
C GLY A 351 -9.28 20.90 9.60
N PHE A 352 -8.70 20.08 10.46
CA PHE A 352 -9.43 18.96 11.05
C PHE A 352 -10.63 19.49 11.85
N CYS A 353 -11.74 18.71 11.91
CA CYS A 353 -12.96 19.12 12.60
C CYS A 353 -12.66 19.69 14.01
N SER A 354 -13.09 20.91 14.27
CA SER A 354 -12.86 21.69 15.50
C SER A 354 -11.42 22.12 15.79
N GLU A 355 -10.50 22.03 14.82
CA GLU A 355 -9.17 22.63 14.94
C GLU A 355 -9.28 24.15 15.09
N THR A 356 -8.64 24.70 16.11
CA THR A 356 -8.57 26.15 16.35
C THR A 356 -7.27 26.71 15.80
N GLU A 357 -7.15 28.06 15.79
CA GLU A 357 -5.89 28.71 15.38
C GLU A 357 -4.75 28.33 16.34
N GLU A 358 -5.02 28.19 17.62
CA GLU A 358 -4.02 27.77 18.61
C GLU A 358 -3.50 26.36 18.32
N ASP A 359 -4.38 25.41 17.97
CA ASP A 359 -4.00 24.05 17.55
C ASP A 359 -3.14 24.08 16.29
N HIS A 360 -3.49 24.95 15.34
CA HIS A 360 -2.72 25.13 14.12
C HIS A 360 -1.33 25.69 14.42
N GLN A 361 -1.22 26.69 15.30
CA GLN A 361 0.07 27.25 15.74
C GLN A 361 0.92 26.21 16.48
N GLU A 362 0.33 25.32 17.27
CA GLU A 362 1.05 24.17 17.84
C GLU A 362 1.63 23.28 16.74
N THR A 363 0.90 23.05 15.65
CA THR A 363 1.37 22.27 14.48
C THR A 363 2.55 22.97 13.81
N LEU A 364 2.46 24.27 13.53
CA LEU A 364 3.55 25.06 12.94
C LEU A 364 4.79 25.07 13.83
N SER A 365 4.61 25.21 15.15
CA SER A 365 5.73 25.19 16.11
C SER A 365 6.41 23.81 16.18
N LEU A 366 5.65 22.72 16.01
CA LEU A 366 6.23 21.38 15.89
C LEU A 366 7.04 21.23 14.61
N MET A 367 6.53 21.72 13.48
CA MET A 367 7.27 21.69 12.21
C MET A 367 8.60 22.46 12.31
N ASN A 368 8.57 23.63 12.92
CA ASN A 368 9.78 24.44 13.17
C ASN A 368 10.78 23.74 14.09
N TYR A 369 10.30 22.98 15.07
CA TYR A 369 11.13 22.22 15.99
C TYR A 369 11.78 21.01 15.31
N VAL A 370 10.99 20.20 14.58
CA VAL A 370 11.47 18.96 13.96
C VAL A 370 12.34 19.24 12.74
N LYS A 371 12.00 20.26 11.94
CA LYS A 371 12.64 20.59 10.66
C LYS A 371 12.64 19.40 9.71
N TYR A 372 11.44 18.98 9.33
CA TYR A 372 11.25 17.89 8.40
C TYR A 372 11.92 18.16 7.05
N ASP A 373 12.41 17.11 6.42
CA ASP A 373 13.00 17.20 5.07
C ASP A 373 11.94 17.46 4.01
N PHE A 374 10.74 16.90 4.18
CA PHE A 374 9.55 17.22 3.40
C PHE A 374 8.26 16.71 4.08
N GLY A 375 7.10 17.11 3.54
CA GLY A 375 5.80 16.68 4.06
C GLY A 375 4.66 16.88 3.07
N TYR A 376 3.54 16.28 3.39
CA TYR A 376 2.29 16.38 2.66
C TYR A 376 1.19 16.93 3.55
#